data_eea7c1e6b337b8277b9aef9f95e9826b
#
_entry.id   eea7c1e6b337b8277b9aef9f95e9826b
#
_cell.length_a   1.000
_cell.length_b   1.000
_cell.length_c   1.000
_cell.angle_alpha   90.00
_cell.angle_beta   90.00
_cell.angle_gamma   90.00
#
_symmetry.space_group_name_H-M   'P 1'
#
loop_
_entity.id
_entity.type
_entity.pdbx_description
1 polymer ?
#
loop_
_entity_poly.entity_id
_entity_poly.type
_entity_poly.pdbx_seq_one_letter_code
_entity_poly.pdbx_strand_id
1 'polypeptide(L)'
;MELPHQYSYNPRLRLILLVFGCGLLWIAVQWLSWGHMPTGFSLWFGIIPIALALMVVVRRISVERYLLLDNDSMVLPTGLFQMRTARIEYTSIKRVWRHYLPFKTVVLRVATEKHNFQIVSMLLPDNESYRALEEFLSLKAHENAARRSPPKTPS
;
A
#
# COMPACT_ATOMS: atom_id res chain seq x y z
N MET A 1 16.59 -10.94 -8.67
CA MET A 1 16.27 -10.42 -7.33
C MET A 1 16.82 -11.39 -6.31
N GLU A 2 17.75 -10.95 -5.47
CA GLU A 2 18.30 -11.80 -4.41
C GLU A 2 17.32 -11.87 -3.23
N LEU A 3 17.04 -13.07 -2.72
CA LEU A 3 16.19 -13.31 -1.56
C LEU A 3 17.08 -13.74 -0.38
N PRO A 4 16.71 -13.41 0.87
CA PRO A 4 15.53 -12.66 1.27
C PRO A 4 15.63 -11.15 0.99
N HIS A 5 14.54 -10.51 0.60
CA HIS A 5 14.49 -9.07 0.33
C HIS A 5 13.42 -8.38 1.16
N GLN A 6 13.74 -7.20 1.68
CA GLN A 6 12.88 -6.45 2.57
C GLN A 6 12.59 -5.07 1.99
N TYR A 7 11.32 -4.76 1.80
CA TYR A 7 10.88 -3.43 1.40
C TYR A 7 10.22 -2.71 2.59
N SER A 8 10.60 -1.46 2.81
CA SER A 8 9.86 -0.59 3.73
C SER A 8 8.46 -0.35 3.16
N TYR A 9 7.42 -0.67 3.93
CA TYR A 9 6.02 -0.56 3.52
C TYR A 9 5.31 0.50 4.34
N ASN A 10 5.66 1.76 4.08
CA ASN A 10 5.19 2.92 4.83
C ASN A 10 4.64 4.01 3.89
N PRO A 11 3.63 4.79 4.31
CA PRO A 11 3.13 5.90 3.51
C PRO A 11 4.24 6.92 3.23
N ARG A 12 4.30 7.39 1.99
CA ARG A 12 5.30 8.38 1.56
C ARG A 12 5.11 9.69 2.32
N LEU A 13 6.22 10.25 2.81
CA LEU A 13 6.20 11.51 3.59
C LEU A 13 5.49 12.65 2.85
N ARG A 14 5.64 12.71 1.52
CA ARG A 14 4.98 13.72 0.67
C ARG A 14 3.46 13.70 0.78
N LEU A 15 2.85 12.52 0.89
CA LEU A 15 1.41 12.39 1.05
C LEU A 15 0.95 12.93 2.41
N ILE A 16 1.71 12.63 3.46
CA ILE A 16 1.43 13.11 4.81
C ILE A 16 1.51 14.64 4.85
N LEU A 17 2.58 15.21 4.28
CA LEU A 17 2.77 16.66 4.20
C LEU A 17 1.67 17.35 3.39
N LEU A 18 1.19 16.71 2.31
CA LEU A 18 0.10 17.25 1.51
C LEU A 18 -1.20 17.30 2.32
N VAL A 19 -1.57 16.22 3.00
CA VAL A 19 -2.80 16.17 3.82
C VAL A 19 -2.73 17.19 4.96
N PHE A 20 -1.57 17.27 5.64
CA PHE A 20 -1.33 18.25 6.69
C PHE A 20 -1.43 19.69 6.16
N GLY A 21 -0.78 19.97 5.01
CA GLY A 21 -0.81 21.27 4.34
C GLY A 21 -2.21 21.69 3.92
N CYS A 22 -3.04 20.77 3.42
CA CYS A 22 -4.43 21.05 3.08
C CYS A 22 -5.25 21.48 4.31
N GLY A 23 -5.03 20.83 5.46
CA GLY A 23 -5.70 21.22 6.71
C GLY A 23 -5.30 22.61 7.18
N LEU A 24 -4.00 22.92 7.16
CA LEU A 24 -3.51 24.26 7.51
C LEU A 24 -4.00 25.34 6.54
N LEU A 25 -3.97 25.05 5.24
CA LEU A 25 -4.45 25.98 4.21
C LEU A 25 -5.93 26.29 4.41
N TRP A 26 -6.75 25.30 4.72
CA TRP A 26 -8.17 25.50 5.01
C TRP A 26 -8.38 26.46 6.16
N ILE A 27 -7.69 26.28 7.28
CA ILE A 27 -7.78 27.16 8.45
C ILE A 27 -7.32 28.58 8.09
N ALA A 28 -6.20 28.71 7.36
CA ALA A 28 -5.66 29.99 6.95
C ALA A 28 -6.62 30.76 6.03
N VAL A 29 -7.23 30.09 5.05
CA VAL A 29 -8.21 30.69 4.14
C VAL A 29 -9.43 31.17 4.90
N GLN A 30 -9.94 30.39 5.83
CA GLN A 30 -11.08 30.78 6.66
C GLN A 30 -10.75 32.02 7.50
N TRP A 31 -9.59 32.04 8.15
CA TRP A 31 -9.15 33.17 8.96
C TRP A 31 -9.00 34.45 8.15
N LEU A 32 -8.38 34.32 6.96
CA LEU A 32 -8.15 35.49 6.06
C LEU A 32 -9.45 36.03 5.48
N SER A 33 -10.41 35.17 5.14
CA SER A 33 -11.67 35.56 4.51
C SER A 33 -12.67 36.19 5.49
N TRP A 34 -12.64 35.79 6.73
CA TRP A 34 -13.67 36.17 7.72
C TRP A 34 -13.11 37.03 8.85
N GLY A 35 -11.80 37.26 8.90
CA GLY A 35 -11.13 38.06 9.93
C GLY A 35 -11.17 37.48 11.34
N HIS A 36 -11.69 36.31 11.51
CA HIS A 36 -11.74 35.60 12.79
C HIS A 36 -11.48 34.09 12.60
N MET A 37 -11.12 33.40 13.68
CA MET A 37 -10.89 31.97 13.65
C MET A 37 -12.15 31.21 13.22
N PRO A 38 -12.03 30.19 12.36
CA PRO A 38 -13.17 29.36 11.99
C PRO A 38 -13.78 28.71 13.23
N THR A 39 -15.09 28.76 13.32
CA THR A 39 -15.86 28.22 14.45
C THR A 39 -16.82 27.13 13.97
N GLY A 40 -17.29 26.32 14.90
CA GLY A 40 -18.29 25.28 14.61
C GLY A 40 -17.83 24.24 13.62
N PHE A 41 -18.72 23.88 12.70
CA PHE A 41 -18.50 22.79 11.75
C PHE A 41 -17.31 23.03 10.78
N SER A 42 -17.07 24.29 10.41
CA SER A 42 -15.99 24.61 9.47
C SER A 42 -14.58 24.35 10.03
N LEU A 43 -14.42 24.45 11.35
CA LEU A 43 -13.16 24.15 12.04
C LEU A 43 -12.76 22.68 11.88
N TRP A 44 -13.72 21.77 11.86
CA TRP A 44 -13.47 20.35 11.74
C TRP A 44 -12.85 19.95 10.40
N PHE A 45 -13.17 20.66 9.31
CA PHE A 45 -12.55 20.43 8.01
C PHE A 45 -11.04 20.70 7.99
N GLY A 46 -10.55 21.56 8.88
CA GLY A 46 -9.11 21.78 9.05
C GLY A 46 -8.48 20.79 10.05
N ILE A 47 -9.15 20.57 11.19
CA ILE A 47 -8.62 19.75 12.29
C ILE A 47 -8.54 18.27 11.91
N ILE A 48 -9.55 17.72 11.22
CA ILE A 48 -9.58 16.29 10.85
C ILE A 48 -8.37 15.91 9.97
N PRO A 49 -8.05 16.60 8.87
CA PRO A 49 -6.87 16.28 8.08
C PRO A 49 -5.56 16.38 8.86
N ILE A 50 -5.44 17.39 9.74
CA ILE A 50 -4.25 17.57 10.59
C ILE A 50 -4.12 16.40 11.56
N ALA A 51 -5.20 16.02 12.25
CA ALA A 51 -5.21 14.90 13.18
C ALA A 51 -4.89 13.58 12.48
N LEU A 52 -5.45 13.35 11.29
CA LEU A 52 -5.16 12.18 10.47
C LEU A 52 -3.68 12.14 10.05
N ALA A 53 -3.14 13.26 9.57
CA ALA A 53 -1.73 13.35 9.20
C ALA A 53 -0.83 13.06 10.40
N LEU A 54 -1.11 13.64 11.56
CA LEU A 54 -0.38 13.41 12.80
C LEU A 54 -0.44 11.94 13.24
N MET A 55 -1.62 11.34 13.19
CA MET A 55 -1.80 9.92 13.49
C MET A 55 -0.96 9.02 12.56
N VAL A 56 -0.89 9.34 11.28
CA VAL A 56 -0.07 8.59 10.30
C VAL A 56 1.43 8.79 10.58
N VAL A 57 1.86 10.01 10.97
CA VAL A 57 3.25 10.29 11.37
C VAL A 57 3.63 9.48 12.60
N VAL A 58 2.83 9.55 13.65
CA VAL A 58 3.10 8.80 14.90
C VAL A 58 3.21 7.30 14.60
N ARG A 59 2.31 6.77 13.78
CA ARG A 59 2.37 5.36 13.39
C ARG A 59 3.58 5.00 12.54
N ARG A 60 4.01 5.91 11.66
CA ARG A 60 5.21 5.70 10.85
C ARG A 60 6.47 5.60 11.71
N ILE A 61 6.53 6.38 12.77
CA ILE A 61 7.68 6.40 13.70
C ILE A 61 7.62 5.21 14.66
N SER A 62 6.41 4.85 15.14
CA SER A 62 6.25 3.84 16.18
C SER A 62 6.30 2.39 15.66
N VAL A 63 6.00 2.16 14.40
CA VAL A 63 5.93 0.80 13.82
C VAL A 63 6.58 0.77 12.45
N GLU A 64 7.77 0.22 12.40
CA GLU A 64 8.40 -0.13 11.13
C GLU A 64 7.68 -1.32 10.50
N ARG A 65 7.22 -1.14 9.29
CA ARG A 65 6.49 -2.16 8.54
C ARG A 65 7.27 -2.53 7.31
N TYR A 66 7.45 -3.81 7.16
CA TYR A 66 8.20 -4.37 6.05
C TYR A 66 7.34 -5.35 5.28
N LEU A 67 7.47 -5.30 3.98
CA LEU A 67 7.11 -6.38 3.10
C LEU A 67 8.35 -7.26 3.00
N LEU A 68 8.30 -8.45 3.56
CA LEU A 68 9.39 -9.40 3.52
C LEU A 68 9.14 -10.40 2.41
N LEU A 69 10.11 -10.55 1.53
CA LEU A 69 10.17 -11.61 0.53
C LEU A 69 11.19 -12.64 0.99
N ASP A 70 10.73 -13.80 1.31
CA ASP A 70 11.53 -14.98 1.63
C ASP A 70 11.59 -15.91 0.41
N ASN A 71 12.34 -17.01 0.50
CA ASN A 71 12.51 -17.95 -0.61
C ASN A 71 11.19 -18.58 -1.07
N ASP A 72 10.32 -18.94 -0.13
CA ASP A 72 9.08 -19.68 -0.39
C ASP A 72 7.80 -18.88 -0.11
N SER A 73 7.91 -17.75 0.56
CA SER A 73 6.77 -16.98 1.02
C SER A 73 7.05 -15.48 1.07
N MET A 74 5.98 -14.70 1.07
CA MET A 74 6.05 -13.27 1.41
C MET A 74 5.22 -12.98 2.65
N VAL A 75 5.68 -12.03 3.46
CA VAL A 75 4.93 -11.48 4.60
C VAL A 75 4.50 -10.09 4.25
N LEU A 76 3.18 -9.87 4.23
CA LEU A 76 2.55 -8.62 3.86
C LEU A 76 1.79 -8.03 5.04
N PRO A 77 1.99 -6.75 5.40
CA PRO A 77 1.12 -6.05 6.33
C PRO A 77 -0.29 -5.90 5.73
N THR A 78 -1.31 -6.33 6.47
CA THR A 78 -2.71 -6.36 6.02
C THR A 78 -3.66 -5.72 7.01
N GLY A 79 -4.91 -5.50 6.58
CA GLY A 79 -6.00 -4.95 7.40
C GLY A 79 -6.04 -3.43 7.44
N LEU A 80 -7.13 -2.94 8.06
CA LEU A 80 -7.30 -1.52 8.29
C LEU A 80 -6.12 -1.04 9.15
N PHE A 81 -5.40 -0.04 8.67
CA PHE A 81 -4.17 0.45 9.30
C PHE A 81 -3.00 -0.54 9.36
N GLN A 82 -3.03 -1.65 8.59
CA GLN A 82 -1.91 -2.59 8.48
C GLN A 82 -1.47 -3.19 9.84
N MET A 83 -2.43 -3.46 10.71
CA MET A 83 -2.15 -4.00 12.07
C MET A 83 -1.91 -5.51 12.08
N ARG A 84 -2.25 -6.20 11.00
CA ARG A 84 -2.08 -7.63 10.87
C ARG A 84 -1.03 -7.93 9.81
N THR A 85 -0.39 -9.07 9.94
CA THR A 85 0.51 -9.61 8.92
C THR A 85 -0.11 -10.86 8.33
N ALA A 86 0.00 -11.02 7.01
CA ALA A 86 -0.36 -12.25 6.34
C ALA A 86 0.87 -12.84 5.68
N ARG A 87 1.11 -14.12 5.92
CA ARG A 87 2.12 -14.91 5.21
C ARG A 87 1.45 -15.56 4.01
N ILE A 88 2.03 -15.35 2.84
CA ILE A 88 1.53 -15.85 1.57
C ILE A 88 2.60 -16.71 0.96
N GLU A 89 2.33 -17.99 0.80
CA GLU A 89 3.20 -18.91 0.08
C GLU A 89 3.11 -18.65 -1.42
N TYR A 90 4.25 -18.60 -2.10
CA TYR A 90 4.26 -18.37 -3.54
C TYR A 90 3.52 -19.45 -4.32
N THR A 91 3.53 -20.69 -3.85
CA THR A 91 2.79 -21.82 -4.42
C THR A 91 1.27 -21.63 -4.43
N SER A 92 0.75 -20.82 -3.49
CA SER A 92 -0.69 -20.51 -3.39
C SER A 92 -1.16 -19.44 -4.36
N ILE A 93 -0.25 -18.69 -4.97
CA ILE A 93 -0.58 -17.58 -5.87
C ILE A 93 -1.16 -18.15 -7.17
N LYS A 94 -2.40 -17.72 -7.48
CA LYS A 94 -3.10 -18.09 -8.72
C LYS A 94 -2.96 -17.03 -9.80
N ARG A 95 -3.09 -15.78 -9.42
CA ARG A 95 -3.11 -14.65 -10.36
C ARG A 95 -2.62 -13.38 -9.69
N VAL A 96 -1.92 -12.58 -10.48
CA VAL A 96 -1.47 -11.24 -10.11
C VAL A 96 -1.94 -10.28 -11.21
N TRP A 97 -2.55 -9.14 -10.82
CA TRP A 97 -2.97 -8.13 -11.79
C TRP A 97 -2.96 -6.73 -11.18
N ARG A 98 -2.80 -5.73 -12.04
CA ARG A 98 -2.87 -4.31 -11.68
C ARG A 98 -4.33 -3.86 -11.59
N HIS A 99 -4.60 -3.04 -10.60
CA HIS A 99 -5.84 -2.29 -10.49
C HIS A 99 -5.50 -0.81 -10.32
N TYR A 100 -6.08 0.03 -11.16
CA TYR A 100 -5.85 1.46 -11.13
C TYR A 100 -6.93 2.12 -10.28
N LEU A 101 -6.52 2.84 -9.25
CA LEU A 101 -7.37 3.67 -8.43
C LEU A 101 -7.28 5.14 -8.88
N PRO A 102 -8.23 6.00 -8.46
CA PRO A 102 -8.10 7.46 -8.63
C PRO A 102 -6.73 7.98 -8.13
N PHE A 103 -6.33 9.17 -8.59
CA PHE A 103 -5.07 9.81 -8.23
C PHE A 103 -3.80 9.05 -8.66
N LYS A 104 -3.87 8.35 -9.80
CA LYS A 104 -2.73 7.57 -10.35
C LYS A 104 -2.15 6.53 -9.38
N THR A 105 -2.94 6.10 -8.42
CA THR A 105 -2.53 5.03 -7.50
C THR A 105 -2.70 3.68 -8.16
N VAL A 106 -1.64 2.89 -8.17
CA VAL A 106 -1.69 1.52 -8.68
C VAL A 106 -1.70 0.56 -7.50
N VAL A 107 -2.59 -0.41 -7.55
CA VAL A 107 -2.70 -1.49 -6.57
C VAL A 107 -2.43 -2.81 -7.27
N LEU A 108 -1.46 -3.56 -6.78
CA LEU A 108 -1.22 -4.92 -7.22
C LEU A 108 -2.13 -5.85 -6.42
N ARG A 109 -3.00 -6.56 -7.12
CA ARG A 109 -3.87 -7.56 -6.53
C ARG A 109 -3.26 -8.94 -6.72
N VAL A 110 -3.13 -9.66 -5.62
CA VAL A 110 -2.59 -11.02 -5.58
C VAL A 110 -3.70 -11.94 -5.12
N ALA A 111 -4.21 -12.77 -6.03
CA ALA A 111 -5.19 -13.79 -5.70
C ALA A 111 -4.48 -15.08 -5.32
N THR A 112 -4.82 -15.59 -4.14
CA THR A 112 -4.44 -16.92 -3.67
C THR A 112 -5.65 -17.86 -3.69
N GLU A 113 -5.48 -19.07 -3.23
CA GLU A 113 -6.60 -20.04 -3.15
C GLU A 113 -7.70 -19.62 -2.18
N LYS A 114 -7.31 -18.93 -1.10
CA LYS A 114 -8.23 -18.62 0.01
C LYS A 114 -8.59 -17.14 0.08
N HIS A 115 -7.68 -16.25 -0.31
CA HIS A 115 -7.81 -14.81 -0.10
C HIS A 115 -7.26 -13.98 -1.25
N ASN A 116 -7.74 -12.75 -1.34
CA ASN A 116 -7.19 -11.73 -2.23
C ASN A 116 -6.45 -10.68 -1.40
N PHE A 117 -5.19 -10.44 -1.74
CA PHE A 117 -4.35 -9.45 -1.10
C PHE A 117 -4.14 -8.24 -2.01
N GLN A 118 -3.85 -7.10 -1.40
CA GLN A 118 -3.63 -5.85 -2.11
C GLN A 118 -2.34 -5.21 -1.64
N ILE A 119 -1.46 -4.88 -2.58
CA ILE A 119 -0.21 -4.16 -2.35
C ILE A 119 -0.33 -2.81 -3.03
N VAL A 120 -0.34 -1.75 -2.24
CA VAL A 120 -0.52 -0.38 -2.73
C VAL A 120 0.83 0.22 -3.09
N SER A 121 0.99 0.69 -4.33
CA SER A 121 2.26 1.26 -4.82
C SER A 121 2.76 2.46 -4.02
N MET A 122 1.85 3.26 -3.44
CA MET A 122 2.22 4.42 -2.63
C MET A 122 2.91 4.07 -1.30
N LEU A 123 2.77 2.83 -0.84
CA LEU A 123 3.37 2.37 0.42
C LEU A 123 4.77 1.81 0.22
N LEU A 124 5.17 1.52 -1.02
CA LEU A 124 6.53 1.13 -1.35
C LEU A 124 7.44 2.36 -1.49
N PRO A 125 8.76 2.21 -1.24
CA PRO A 125 9.68 3.35 -1.21
C PRO A 125 9.74 4.08 -2.55
N ASP A 126 9.72 3.36 -3.65
CA ASP A 126 9.82 3.90 -5.00
C ASP A 126 9.05 3.05 -6.04
N ASN A 127 9.03 3.55 -7.28
CA ASN A 127 8.35 2.86 -8.37
C ASN A 127 9.15 1.67 -8.93
N GLU A 128 10.47 1.66 -8.73
CA GLU A 128 11.34 0.56 -9.17
C GLU A 128 11.09 -0.67 -8.30
N SER A 129 11.04 -0.48 -6.97
CA SER A 129 10.66 -1.52 -6.01
C SER A 129 9.28 -2.10 -6.33
N TYR A 130 8.32 -1.25 -6.73
CA TYR A 130 6.99 -1.72 -7.13
C TYR A 130 7.07 -2.58 -8.40
N ARG A 131 7.80 -2.15 -9.43
CA ARG A 131 7.95 -2.90 -10.68
C ARG A 131 8.67 -4.23 -10.47
N ALA A 132 9.76 -4.22 -9.72
CA ALA A 132 10.51 -5.43 -9.38
C ALA A 132 9.65 -6.45 -8.63
N LEU A 133 8.86 -5.99 -7.68
CA LEU A 133 7.93 -6.82 -6.92
C LEU A 133 6.84 -7.41 -7.83
N GLU A 134 6.27 -6.60 -8.69
CA GLU A 134 5.23 -7.02 -9.64
C GLU A 134 5.75 -8.07 -10.61
N GLU A 135 6.92 -7.84 -11.20
CA GLU A 135 7.55 -8.78 -12.12
C GLU A 135 7.83 -10.11 -11.44
N PHE A 136 8.40 -10.07 -10.23
CA PHE A 136 8.66 -11.24 -9.42
C PHE A 136 7.38 -12.05 -9.12
N LEU A 137 6.33 -11.39 -8.64
CA LEU A 137 5.07 -12.08 -8.31
C LEU A 137 4.33 -12.59 -9.54
N SER A 138 4.43 -11.88 -10.66
CA SER A 138 3.86 -12.30 -11.94
C SER A 138 4.56 -13.54 -12.49
N LEU A 139 5.89 -13.60 -12.35
CA LEU A 139 6.68 -14.77 -12.70
C LEU A 139 6.27 -15.99 -11.86
N LYS A 140 6.13 -15.82 -10.54
CA LYS A 140 5.68 -16.88 -9.64
C LYS A 140 4.27 -17.38 -9.97
N ALA A 141 3.36 -16.48 -10.29
CA ALA A 141 2.01 -16.85 -10.73
C ALA A 141 2.04 -17.67 -12.03
N HIS A 142 2.92 -17.31 -12.97
CA HIS A 142 3.09 -18.03 -14.25
C HIS A 142 3.69 -19.43 -14.03
N GLU A 143 4.72 -19.54 -13.21
CA GLU A 143 5.33 -20.83 -12.83
C GLU A 143 4.27 -21.76 -12.21
N ASN A 144 3.44 -21.23 -11.32
CA ASN A 144 2.37 -22.02 -10.70
C ASN A 144 1.29 -22.44 -11.69
N ALA A 145 0.92 -21.57 -12.62
CA ALA A 145 -0.04 -21.90 -13.67
C ALA A 145 0.49 -23.05 -14.58
N ALA A 146 1.77 -23.00 -14.95
CA ALA A 146 2.40 -24.03 -15.74
C ALA A 146 2.44 -25.38 -15.01
N ARG A 147 2.69 -25.40 -13.71
CA ARG A 147 2.68 -26.61 -12.89
C ARG A 147 1.28 -27.24 -12.73
N ARG A 148 0.23 -26.42 -12.77
CA ARG A 148 -1.18 -26.86 -12.64
C ARG A 148 -1.80 -27.33 -13.95
N SER A 149 -1.24 -26.94 -15.09
CA SER A 149 -1.68 -27.41 -16.40
C SER A 149 -1.18 -28.83 -16.62
N PRO A 150 -2.05 -29.82 -16.80
CA PRO A 150 -1.58 -31.16 -17.14
C PRO A 150 -0.82 -31.13 -18.48
N PRO A 151 0.24 -31.94 -18.65
CA PRO A 151 0.92 -32.05 -19.91
C PRO A 151 -0.11 -32.43 -20.98
N LYS A 152 -0.21 -31.60 -22.05
CA LYS A 152 -1.02 -31.97 -23.22
C LYS A 152 -0.44 -33.29 -23.75
N THR A 153 -1.13 -34.38 -23.53
CA THR A 153 -0.82 -35.65 -24.17
C THR A 153 -0.94 -35.43 -25.68
N PRO A 154 0.12 -35.62 -26.46
CA PRO A 154 0.01 -35.57 -27.91
C PRO A 154 -0.91 -36.71 -28.34
N SER A 155 -2.01 -36.38 -28.98
CA SER A 155 -2.90 -37.32 -29.69
C SER A 155 -2.31 -37.72 -31.04
#